data_47d826ba2bdc7f1666bd5db2476abe72
#
_entry.id   47d826ba2bdc7f1666bd5db2476abe72
#
_cell.length_a   1.000
_cell.length_b   1.000
_cell.length_c   1.000
_cell.angle_alpha   90.00
_cell.angle_beta   90.00
_cell.angle_gamma   90.00
#
_symmetry.space_group_name_H-M   'P 1'
#
loop_
_entity.id
_entity.type
_entity.pdbx_description
1 polymer ?
#
loop_
_entity_poly.entity_id
_entity_poly.type
_entity_poly.pdbx_seq_one_letter_code
_entity_poly.pdbx_strand_id
1 'polypeptide(L)'
;MPLSPGESVPAVTATTQDGDRITVDFQAPTVLFFYPEDGSPGCATEASQFQAELPAYREAGVAVYGISTDDVDAHATFAKRQDLAYDLLADPDGNVAEAFGVDLTDGRAARTTFVCARGQVCGLYEGVRPDGHAHNVLVDILDVGLVTVD
;
A
#
# COMPACT_ATOMS: atom_id res chain seq x y z
N MET A 1 -10.28 14.18 -2.82
CA MET A 1 -10.27 13.88 -1.38
C MET A 1 -10.13 12.38 -1.18
N PRO A 2 -9.14 11.94 -0.43
CA PRO A 2 -9.00 10.51 -0.12
C PRO A 2 -10.24 9.98 0.62
N LEU A 3 -10.50 8.69 0.42
CA LEU A 3 -11.54 8.01 1.18
C LEU A 3 -11.21 8.09 2.67
N SER A 4 -12.23 8.36 3.48
CA SER A 4 -12.07 8.56 4.92
C SER A 4 -12.40 7.29 5.71
N PRO A 5 -11.90 7.17 6.96
CA PRO A 5 -12.29 6.04 7.82
C PRO A 5 -13.79 5.87 7.91
N GLY A 6 -14.25 4.63 7.77
CA GLY A 6 -15.67 4.28 7.74
C GLY A 6 -16.27 4.21 6.34
N GLU A 7 -15.62 4.77 5.33
CA GLU A 7 -16.12 4.68 3.96
C GLU A 7 -15.77 3.32 3.37
N SER A 8 -16.68 2.81 2.52
CA SER A 8 -16.45 1.57 1.79
C SER A 8 -15.38 1.75 0.73
N VAL A 9 -14.57 0.71 0.53
CA VAL A 9 -13.56 0.69 -0.53
C VAL A 9 -13.99 -0.27 -1.64
N PRO A 10 -13.71 0.09 -2.91
CA PRO A 10 -13.94 -0.84 -4.01
C PRO A 10 -12.87 -1.93 -4.00
N ALA A 11 -13.21 -3.12 -4.49
CA ALA A 11 -12.21 -4.12 -4.78
C ALA A 11 -11.28 -3.58 -5.87
N VAL A 12 -9.99 -3.92 -5.76
CA VAL A 12 -8.97 -3.49 -6.71
C VAL A 12 -8.49 -4.68 -7.51
N THR A 13 -8.59 -4.61 -8.83
CA THR A 13 -7.96 -5.57 -9.73
C THR A 13 -6.80 -4.90 -10.43
N ALA A 14 -5.61 -5.44 -10.27
CA ALA A 14 -4.40 -4.85 -10.84
C ALA A 14 -3.37 -5.95 -11.14
N THR A 15 -2.35 -5.58 -11.91
CA THR A 15 -1.27 -6.48 -12.28
C THR A 15 -0.10 -6.27 -11.33
N THR A 16 0.45 -7.36 -10.80
CA THR A 16 1.59 -7.32 -9.88
C THR A 16 2.91 -7.19 -10.65
N GLN A 17 4.01 -6.99 -9.91
CA GLN A 17 5.37 -6.96 -10.46
C GLN A 17 5.76 -8.25 -11.20
N ASP A 18 5.08 -9.35 -10.92
CA ASP A 18 5.34 -10.63 -11.59
C ASP A 18 4.49 -10.83 -12.85
N GLY A 19 3.66 -9.85 -13.19
CA GLY A 19 2.75 -9.93 -14.32
C GLY A 19 1.44 -10.66 -14.03
N ASP A 20 1.19 -11.02 -12.78
CA ASP A 20 -0.04 -11.70 -12.37
C ASP A 20 -1.15 -10.69 -12.09
N ARG A 21 -2.34 -10.97 -12.61
CA ARG A 21 -3.49 -10.13 -12.33
C ARG A 21 -4.23 -10.67 -11.11
N ILE A 22 -4.35 -9.83 -10.09
CA ILE A 22 -4.97 -10.21 -8.83
C ILE A 22 -6.10 -9.23 -8.47
N THR A 23 -6.99 -9.68 -7.58
CA THR A 23 -8.04 -8.83 -7.00
C THR A 23 -7.87 -8.79 -5.50
N VAL A 24 -7.82 -7.58 -4.95
CA VAL A 24 -7.77 -7.32 -3.51
C VAL A 24 -9.15 -6.82 -3.10
N ASP A 25 -9.83 -7.55 -2.21
CA ASP A 25 -11.20 -7.22 -1.81
C ASP A 25 -11.29 -6.48 -0.48
N PHE A 26 -10.18 -6.32 0.23
CA PHE A 26 -10.08 -5.60 1.51
C PHE A 26 -10.96 -6.16 2.63
N GLN A 27 -11.35 -7.42 2.54
CA GLN A 27 -12.12 -8.05 3.62
C GLN A 27 -11.24 -8.38 4.81
N ALA A 28 -10.06 -8.96 4.57
CA ALA A 28 -9.05 -9.14 5.60
C ALA A 28 -8.28 -7.84 5.80
N PRO A 29 -7.66 -7.64 6.98
CA PRO A 29 -6.85 -6.44 7.23
C PRO A 29 -5.76 -6.29 6.17
N THR A 30 -5.70 -5.11 5.54
CA THR A 30 -4.82 -4.84 4.41
C THR A 30 -4.27 -3.43 4.51
N VAL A 31 -2.96 -3.27 4.26
CA VAL A 31 -2.31 -1.98 4.09
C VAL A 31 -2.08 -1.78 2.60
N LEU A 32 -2.58 -0.67 2.06
CA LEU A 32 -2.33 -0.26 0.69
C LEU A 32 -1.63 1.09 0.73
N PHE A 33 -0.36 1.14 0.34
CA PHE A 33 0.38 2.40 0.34
C PHE A 33 0.64 2.89 -1.08
N PHE A 34 0.12 4.09 -1.37
CA PHE A 34 0.38 4.82 -2.61
C PHE A 34 1.69 5.59 -2.46
N TYR A 35 2.53 5.52 -3.49
CA TYR A 35 3.79 6.26 -3.53
C TYR A 35 4.03 6.82 -4.93
N PRO A 36 4.86 7.90 -5.06
CA PRO A 36 4.99 8.59 -6.33
C PRO A 36 5.64 7.78 -7.45
N GLU A 37 6.76 7.12 -7.18
CA GLU A 37 7.46 6.38 -8.23
C GLU A 37 8.49 5.40 -7.70
N ASP A 38 8.71 4.34 -8.47
CA ASP A 38 9.79 3.41 -8.21
C ASP A 38 11.15 4.12 -8.38
N GLY A 39 12.10 3.76 -7.53
CA GLY A 39 13.47 4.23 -7.69
C GLY A 39 13.80 5.58 -7.07
N SER A 40 12.81 6.34 -6.57
CA SER A 40 13.14 7.53 -5.78
C SER A 40 13.64 7.14 -4.40
N PRO A 41 14.56 7.92 -3.78
CA PRO A 41 15.11 7.56 -2.47
C PRO A 41 14.05 7.40 -1.39
N GLY A 42 13.05 8.28 -1.34
CA GLY A 42 11.97 8.21 -0.36
C GLY A 42 11.10 6.98 -0.55
N CYS A 43 10.80 6.62 -1.79
CA CYS A 43 10.00 5.43 -2.09
C CYS A 43 10.77 4.15 -1.77
N ALA A 44 12.08 4.13 -2.04
CA ALA A 44 12.93 2.99 -1.66
C ALA A 44 12.96 2.82 -0.14
N THR A 45 13.06 3.90 0.62
CA THR A 45 13.03 3.87 2.08
C THR A 45 11.70 3.31 2.58
N GLU A 46 10.59 3.82 2.09
CA GLU A 46 9.26 3.35 2.50
C GLU A 46 9.07 1.87 2.18
N ALA A 47 9.37 1.47 0.95
CA ALA A 47 9.20 0.10 0.51
C ALA A 47 10.07 -0.87 1.30
N SER A 48 11.33 -0.53 1.55
CA SER A 48 12.25 -1.39 2.28
C SER A 48 11.88 -1.51 3.76
N GLN A 49 11.31 -0.47 4.35
CA GLN A 49 10.87 -0.52 5.74
C GLN A 49 9.59 -1.36 5.90
N PHE A 50 8.66 -1.31 4.94
CA PHE A 50 7.55 -2.27 4.93
C PHE A 50 8.07 -3.70 4.80
N GLN A 51 9.10 -3.92 4.01
CA GLN A 51 9.73 -5.23 3.90
C GLN A 51 10.35 -5.67 5.24
N ALA A 52 11.02 -4.78 5.94
CA ALA A 52 11.62 -5.08 7.25
C ALA A 52 10.56 -5.44 8.28
N GLU A 53 9.39 -4.81 8.23
CA GLU A 53 8.26 -5.07 9.14
C GLU A 53 7.34 -6.18 8.66
N LEU A 54 7.56 -6.72 7.45
CA LEU A 54 6.64 -7.67 6.84
C LEU A 54 6.38 -8.93 7.69
N PRO A 55 7.39 -9.54 8.34
CA PRO A 55 7.11 -10.69 9.20
C PRO A 55 6.10 -10.36 10.31
N ALA A 56 6.19 -9.17 10.91
CA ALA A 56 5.25 -8.73 11.95
C ALA A 56 3.85 -8.48 11.38
N TYR A 57 3.75 -7.89 10.18
CA TYR A 57 2.47 -7.74 9.49
C TYR A 57 1.82 -9.09 9.21
N ARG A 58 2.59 -10.04 8.69
CA ARG A 58 2.09 -11.39 8.39
C ARG A 58 1.66 -12.14 9.64
N GLU A 59 2.41 -12.02 10.73
CA GLU A 59 2.04 -12.60 12.01
C GLU A 59 0.72 -12.03 12.52
N ALA A 60 0.48 -10.74 12.31
CA ALA A 60 -0.76 -10.07 12.67
C ALA A 60 -1.92 -10.36 11.70
N GLY A 61 -1.67 -11.08 10.61
CA GLY A 61 -2.70 -11.39 9.61
C GLY A 61 -3.01 -10.22 8.68
N VAL A 62 -2.08 -9.29 8.49
CA VAL A 62 -2.25 -8.09 7.67
C VAL A 62 -1.48 -8.24 6.36
N ALA A 63 -2.18 -8.08 5.24
CA ALA A 63 -1.56 -8.05 3.93
C ALA A 63 -1.03 -6.65 3.62
N VAL A 64 0.08 -6.57 2.88
CA VAL A 64 0.71 -5.30 2.49
C VAL A 64 0.83 -5.25 0.98
N TYR A 65 0.40 -4.13 0.38
CA TYR A 65 0.56 -3.85 -1.05
C TYR A 65 1.04 -2.44 -1.24
N GLY A 66 2.05 -2.28 -2.10
CA GLY A 66 2.43 -0.96 -2.60
C GLY A 66 1.78 -0.73 -3.96
N ILE A 67 1.50 0.52 -4.29
CA ILE A 67 0.88 0.88 -5.57
C ILE A 67 1.40 2.23 -6.05
N SER A 68 1.73 2.31 -7.33
CA SER A 68 2.10 3.55 -8.00
C SER A 68 1.66 3.51 -9.46
N THR A 69 1.84 4.62 -10.16
CA THR A 69 1.54 4.71 -11.59
C THR A 69 2.65 4.16 -12.48
N ASP A 70 3.70 3.61 -11.90
CA ASP A 70 4.73 2.91 -12.66
C ASP A 70 4.17 1.64 -13.30
N ASP A 71 4.80 1.20 -14.39
CA ASP A 71 4.36 -0.01 -15.08
C ASP A 71 4.90 -1.29 -14.40
N VAL A 72 4.46 -2.43 -14.91
CA VAL A 72 4.85 -3.75 -14.37
C VAL A 72 6.37 -3.95 -14.43
N ASP A 73 7.01 -3.54 -15.52
CA ASP A 73 8.46 -3.71 -15.69
C ASP A 73 9.25 -2.89 -14.68
N ALA A 74 8.83 -1.64 -14.43
CA ALA A 74 9.43 -0.80 -13.40
C ALA A 74 9.27 -1.43 -12.02
N HIS A 75 8.08 -1.93 -11.70
CA HIS A 75 7.81 -2.61 -10.44
C HIS A 75 8.67 -3.87 -10.28
N ALA A 76 8.86 -4.66 -11.33
CA ALA A 76 9.71 -5.85 -11.28
C ALA A 76 11.15 -5.49 -10.92
N THR A 77 11.69 -4.43 -11.54
CA THR A 77 13.03 -3.94 -11.24
C THR A 77 13.14 -3.43 -9.82
N PHE A 78 12.17 -2.63 -9.38
CA PHE A 78 12.16 -2.06 -8.04
C PHE A 78 12.04 -3.13 -6.96
N ALA A 79 11.11 -4.08 -7.12
CA ALA A 79 10.91 -5.17 -6.19
C ALA A 79 12.18 -6.02 -6.03
N LYS A 80 12.88 -6.27 -7.14
CA LYS A 80 14.13 -7.02 -7.12
C LYS A 80 15.25 -6.24 -6.39
N ARG A 81 15.38 -4.95 -6.67
CA ARG A 81 16.40 -4.09 -6.02
C ARG A 81 16.19 -4.01 -4.53
N GLN A 82 14.94 -3.91 -4.09
CA GLN A 82 14.60 -3.76 -2.67
C GLN A 82 14.35 -5.12 -2.00
N ASP A 83 14.46 -6.22 -2.75
CA ASP A 83 14.23 -7.58 -2.24
C ASP A 83 12.87 -7.71 -1.54
N LEU A 84 11.81 -7.24 -2.21
CA LEU A 84 10.47 -7.20 -1.65
C LEU A 84 9.79 -8.56 -1.77
N ALA A 85 9.17 -9.01 -0.67
CA ALA A 85 8.37 -10.24 -0.62
C ALA A 85 6.86 -9.97 -0.63
N TYR A 86 6.44 -8.71 -0.67
CA TYR A 86 5.03 -8.33 -0.87
C TYR A 86 4.85 -7.80 -2.29
N ASP A 87 3.59 -7.77 -2.75
CA ASP A 87 3.28 -7.38 -4.12
C ASP A 87 3.20 -5.87 -4.30
N LEU A 88 3.69 -5.40 -5.45
CA LEU A 88 3.48 -4.05 -5.94
C LEU A 88 2.43 -4.10 -7.05
N LEU A 89 1.46 -3.20 -6.98
CA LEU A 89 0.36 -3.12 -7.95
C LEU A 89 0.64 -2.00 -8.94
N ALA A 90 0.48 -2.30 -10.23
CA ALA A 90 0.64 -1.30 -11.27
C ALA A 90 -0.68 -0.59 -11.53
N ASP A 91 -0.67 0.74 -11.49
CA ASP A 91 -1.83 1.60 -11.75
C ASP A 91 -1.45 2.67 -12.78
N PRO A 92 -1.02 2.28 -14.00
CA PRO A 92 -0.40 3.22 -14.94
C PRO A 92 -1.34 4.36 -15.38
N ASP A 93 -2.64 4.12 -15.40
CA ASP A 93 -3.63 5.14 -15.77
C ASP A 93 -4.16 5.92 -14.58
N GLY A 94 -3.75 5.58 -13.35
CA GLY A 94 -4.21 6.26 -12.15
C GLY A 94 -5.65 5.94 -11.75
N ASN A 95 -6.21 4.86 -12.25
CA ASN A 95 -7.61 4.50 -12.00
C ASN A 95 -7.86 4.12 -10.54
N VAL A 96 -6.94 3.39 -9.93
CA VAL A 96 -7.06 3.02 -8.51
C VAL A 96 -6.86 4.26 -7.64
N ALA A 97 -5.89 5.10 -7.97
CA ALA A 97 -5.67 6.36 -7.25
C ALA A 97 -6.95 7.21 -7.28
N GLU A 98 -7.59 7.33 -8.45
CA GLU A 98 -8.85 8.06 -8.58
C GLU A 98 -9.96 7.44 -7.71
N ALA A 99 -10.10 6.12 -7.73
CA ALA A 99 -11.12 5.43 -6.94
C ALA A 99 -10.95 5.63 -5.43
N PHE A 100 -9.70 5.77 -4.97
CA PHE A 100 -9.39 6.02 -3.56
C PHE A 100 -9.30 7.52 -3.22
N GLY A 101 -9.45 8.39 -4.20
CA GLY A 101 -9.36 9.83 -4.00
C GLY A 101 -7.94 10.34 -3.76
N VAL A 102 -6.93 9.60 -4.20
CA VAL A 102 -5.54 10.00 -4.07
C VAL A 102 -5.18 10.95 -5.20
N ASP A 103 -4.64 12.12 -4.87
CA ASP A 103 -4.26 13.12 -5.85
C ASP A 103 -3.07 12.66 -6.69
N LEU A 104 -3.12 12.97 -7.98
CA LEU A 104 -1.99 12.78 -8.89
C LEU A 104 -1.40 14.14 -9.24
N THR A 105 -0.08 14.27 -9.10
CA THR A 105 0.68 15.45 -9.53
C THR A 105 1.68 14.99 -10.59
N ASP A 106 1.57 15.54 -11.79
CA ASP A 106 2.39 15.12 -12.93
C ASP A 106 2.30 13.59 -13.18
N GLY A 107 1.10 13.03 -12.97
CA GLY A 107 0.84 11.61 -13.16
C GLY A 107 1.35 10.71 -12.04
N ARG A 108 1.78 11.28 -10.91
CA ARG A 108 2.33 10.53 -9.79
C ARG A 108 1.47 10.68 -8.55
N ALA A 109 1.24 9.56 -7.85
CA ALA A 109 0.38 9.53 -6.68
C ALA A 109 1.01 10.25 -5.49
N ALA A 110 0.20 11.01 -4.77
CA ALA A 110 0.59 11.55 -3.47
C ALA A 110 0.84 10.38 -2.50
N ARG A 111 1.83 10.56 -1.62
CA ARG A 111 2.21 9.53 -0.65
C ARG A 111 1.13 9.38 0.40
N THR A 112 0.29 8.36 0.24
CA THR A 112 -0.93 8.14 1.03
C THR A 112 -1.06 6.66 1.35
N THR A 113 -1.36 6.33 2.61
CA THR A 113 -1.53 4.95 3.04
C THR A 113 -2.93 4.74 3.59
N PHE A 114 -3.57 3.67 3.15
CA PHE A 114 -4.86 3.22 3.66
C PHE A 114 -4.69 1.92 4.44
N VAL A 115 -5.33 1.84 5.59
CA VAL A 115 -5.53 0.57 6.31
C VAL A 115 -7.00 0.22 6.15
N CYS A 116 -7.28 -0.95 5.59
CA CYS A 116 -8.63 -1.38 5.27
C CYS A 116 -8.92 -2.76 5.86
N ALA A 117 -10.16 -2.98 6.25
CA ALA A 117 -10.67 -4.28 6.67
C ALA A 117 -12.18 -4.29 6.53
N ARG A 118 -12.76 -5.45 6.29
CA ARG A 118 -14.21 -5.61 6.13
C ARG A 118 -14.80 -4.72 5.04
N GLY A 119 -14.00 -4.47 4.00
CA GLY A 119 -14.40 -3.63 2.87
C GLY A 119 -14.50 -2.14 3.18
N GLN A 120 -13.89 -1.68 4.25
CA GLN A 120 -13.93 -0.28 4.68
C GLN A 120 -12.56 0.26 5.01
N VAL A 121 -12.38 1.59 4.90
CA VAL A 121 -11.19 2.26 5.41
C VAL A 121 -11.25 2.27 6.93
N CYS A 122 -10.18 1.80 7.57
CA CYS A 122 -10.01 1.84 9.03
C CYS A 122 -9.00 2.91 9.45
N GLY A 123 -8.06 3.25 8.59
CA GLY A 123 -7.05 4.27 8.85
C GLY A 123 -6.60 4.94 7.57
N LEU A 124 -6.26 6.22 7.66
CA LEU A 124 -5.78 7.03 6.54
C LEU A 124 -4.57 7.83 6.99
N TYR A 125 -3.50 7.78 6.20
CA TYR A 125 -2.28 8.55 6.43
C TYR A 125 -1.97 9.35 5.17
N GLU A 126 -1.97 10.67 5.29
CA GLU A 126 -1.65 11.60 4.19
C GLU A 126 -0.33 12.30 4.46
N GLY A 127 0.34 12.74 3.40
CA GLY A 127 1.61 13.45 3.53
C GLY A 127 2.65 12.62 4.26
N VAL A 128 2.73 11.34 3.95
CA VAL A 128 3.53 10.35 4.67
C VAL A 128 5.02 10.65 4.59
N ARG A 129 5.69 10.58 5.73
CA ARG A 129 7.15 10.54 5.79
C ARG A 129 7.59 9.09 5.67
N PRO A 130 8.44 8.77 4.69
CA PRO A 130 8.83 7.37 4.46
C PRO A 130 9.49 6.68 5.66
N ASP A 131 10.38 7.40 6.35
CA ASP A 131 11.13 6.82 7.48
C ASP A 131 10.22 6.63 8.70
N GLY A 132 10.19 5.41 9.21
CA GLY A 132 9.40 5.04 10.39
C GLY A 132 7.92 4.79 10.13
N HIS A 133 7.44 5.07 8.91
CA HIS A 133 6.01 4.96 8.60
C HIS A 133 5.49 3.51 8.74
N ALA A 134 6.20 2.54 8.17
CA ALA A 134 5.77 1.14 8.21
C ALA A 134 5.59 0.63 9.64
N HIS A 135 6.51 0.99 10.53
CA HIS A 135 6.42 0.63 11.95
C HIS A 135 5.25 1.33 12.64
N ASN A 136 5.08 2.61 12.38
CA ASN A 136 4.00 3.40 13.00
C ASN A 136 2.62 2.88 12.60
N VAL A 137 2.43 2.52 11.34
CA VAL A 137 1.16 1.94 10.86
C VAL A 137 0.87 0.62 11.59
N LEU A 138 1.88 -0.24 11.74
CA LEU A 138 1.72 -1.51 12.43
C LEU A 138 1.32 -1.31 13.90
N VAL A 139 1.98 -0.38 14.60
CA VAL A 139 1.66 -0.05 15.99
C VAL A 139 0.21 0.42 16.10
N ASP A 140 -0.23 1.30 15.19
CA ASP A 140 -1.61 1.80 15.19
C ASP A 140 -2.62 0.67 14.96
N ILE A 141 -2.33 -0.27 14.05
CA ILE A 141 -3.21 -1.42 13.79
C ILE A 141 -3.36 -2.28 15.04
N LEU A 142 -2.27 -2.53 15.75
CA LEU A 142 -2.29 -3.34 16.98
C LEU A 142 -3.01 -2.60 18.10
N ASP A 143 -2.79 -1.29 18.23
CA ASP A 143 -3.37 -0.47 19.30
C ASP A 143 -4.89 -0.37 19.21
N VAL A 144 -5.45 -0.25 17.97
CA VAL A 144 -6.90 -0.16 17.80
C VAL A 144 -7.59 -1.51 17.84
N GLY A 145 -6.83 -2.60 17.98
CA GLY A 145 -7.41 -3.94 18.03
C GLY A 145 -8.01 -4.41 16.73
N LEU A 146 -7.55 -3.87 15.59
CA LEU A 146 -8.04 -4.27 14.27
C LEU A 146 -7.72 -5.74 14.01
N VAL A 147 -6.62 -6.22 14.56
CA VAL A 147 -6.19 -7.61 14.47
C VAL A 147 -5.84 -8.13 15.85
N THR A 148 -5.98 -9.46 16.04
CA THR A 148 -5.58 -10.13 17.27
C THR A 148 -4.28 -10.86 16.99
N VAL A 149 -3.25 -10.57 17.80
CA VAL A 149 -2.00 -11.33 17.76
C VAL A 149 -2.00 -12.25 18.99
N ASP A 150 -2.07 -13.52 18.72
CA ASP A 150 -2.05 -14.54 19.76
C ASP A 150 -0.62 -15.06 19.97
#